data_c48841a3863007ff1d672330397d1bd1
#
_entry.id   c48841a3863007ff1d672330397d1bd1
#
_cell.length_a   1.000
_cell.length_b   1.000
_cell.length_c   1.000
_cell.angle_alpha   90.00
_cell.angle_beta   90.00
_cell.angle_gamma   90.00
#
_symmetry.space_group_name_H-M   'P 1'
#
loop_
_entity.id
_entity.type
_entity.pdbx_description
1 polymer ?
#
loop_
_entity_poly.entity_id
_entity_poly.type
_entity_poly.pdbx_seq_one_letter_code
_entity_poly.pdbx_strand_id
1 'polypeptide(L)'
;MQFQELVEKSQAIEVTYHVTPEVYYGFQRISNDYNPLHTDEAFAKSKGFPERVMYGNILNGFVSHFVGMALPSRDVMIQTQDIQFRKPVYLNDTILLKAEIETVSDAVEIINYKLKFYRVAETKNVLVASGHVQIGILK
;
A
#
# COMPACT_ATOMS: atom_id res chain seq x y z
N MET A 1 18.26 14.80 -8.71
CA MET A 1 18.72 14.19 -7.44
C MET A 1 19.59 12.99 -7.74
N GLN A 2 20.74 12.92 -7.12
CA GLN A 2 21.62 11.77 -7.28
C GLN A 2 21.04 10.55 -6.56
N PHE A 3 21.36 9.36 -7.07
CA PHE A 3 20.85 8.11 -6.49
C PHE A 3 21.21 7.97 -5.01
N GLN A 4 22.44 8.29 -4.64
CA GLN A 4 22.90 8.19 -3.26
C GLN A 4 22.12 9.12 -2.32
N GLU A 5 21.78 10.32 -2.78
CA GLU A 5 20.94 11.26 -2.02
C GLU A 5 19.53 10.72 -1.84
N LEU A 6 18.96 10.10 -2.88
CA LEU A 6 17.65 9.46 -2.78
C LEU A 6 17.67 8.35 -1.72
N VAL A 7 18.70 7.51 -1.73
CA VAL A 7 18.87 6.45 -0.74
C VAL A 7 18.93 7.03 0.67
N GLU A 8 19.77 8.05 0.88
CA GLU A 8 19.93 8.66 2.20
C GLU A 8 18.63 9.27 2.73
N LYS A 9 17.87 9.91 1.87
CA LYS A 9 16.63 10.62 2.24
C LYS A 9 15.40 9.73 2.35
N SER A 10 15.48 8.48 1.93
CA SER A 10 14.33 7.58 1.90
C SER A 10 14.53 6.27 2.66
N GLN A 11 15.43 6.27 3.66
CA GLN A 11 15.71 5.08 4.48
C GLN A 11 14.48 4.53 5.17
N ALA A 12 13.64 5.41 5.71
CA ALA A 12 12.41 5.04 6.39
C ALA A 12 11.38 6.15 6.15
N ILE A 13 10.24 5.79 5.58
CA ILE A 13 9.17 6.73 5.28
C ILE A 13 7.85 6.16 5.80
N GLU A 14 7.05 7.02 6.41
CA GLU A 14 5.70 6.68 6.84
C GLU A 14 4.70 7.55 6.09
N VAL A 15 3.62 6.96 5.60
CA VAL A 15 2.52 7.67 4.95
C VAL A 15 1.19 7.14 5.49
N THR A 16 0.28 8.04 5.80
CA THR A 16 -1.06 7.68 6.25
C THR A 16 -2.05 7.79 5.10
N TYR A 17 -2.85 6.76 4.91
CA TYR A 17 -3.88 6.69 3.89
C TYR A 17 -5.25 6.44 4.52
N HIS A 18 -6.29 6.95 3.89
CA HIS A 18 -7.67 6.74 4.34
C HIS A 18 -8.46 5.98 3.28
N VAL A 19 -9.17 4.94 3.71
CA VAL A 19 -10.05 4.16 2.84
C VAL A 19 -11.39 4.89 2.75
N THR A 20 -11.39 6.01 2.02
CA THR A 20 -12.59 6.83 1.82
C THR A 20 -13.57 6.15 0.86
N PRO A 21 -14.84 6.59 0.83
CA PRO A 21 -15.77 6.14 -0.21
C PRO A 21 -15.23 6.36 -1.63
N GLU A 22 -14.54 7.47 -1.88
CA GLU A 22 -13.94 7.74 -3.20
C GLU A 22 -12.89 6.70 -3.57
N VAL A 23 -12.04 6.32 -2.63
CA VAL A 23 -11.02 5.29 -2.82
C VAL A 23 -11.69 3.94 -3.06
N TYR A 24 -12.63 3.56 -2.20
CA TYR A 24 -13.30 2.27 -2.25
C TYR A 24 -14.06 2.07 -3.56
N TYR A 25 -14.94 3.00 -3.88
CA TYR A 25 -15.77 2.91 -5.10
C TYR A 25 -14.99 3.28 -6.36
N GLY A 26 -13.94 4.07 -6.25
CA GLY A 26 -13.00 4.33 -7.34
C GLY A 26 -12.32 3.04 -7.79
N PHE A 27 -11.84 2.23 -6.85
CA PHE A 27 -11.26 0.94 -7.16
C PHE A 27 -12.29 -0.02 -7.77
N GLN A 28 -13.50 -0.04 -7.24
CA GLN A 28 -14.59 -0.85 -7.79
C GLN A 28 -14.85 -0.50 -9.25
N ARG A 29 -14.84 0.78 -9.59
CA ARG A 29 -15.05 1.23 -10.98
C ARG A 29 -13.92 0.83 -11.92
N ILE A 30 -12.66 0.98 -11.48
CA ILE A 30 -11.53 0.65 -12.35
C ILE A 30 -11.31 -0.85 -12.51
N SER A 31 -11.63 -1.64 -11.49
CA SER A 31 -11.47 -3.09 -11.53
C SER A 31 -12.69 -3.83 -12.09
N ASN A 32 -13.85 -3.18 -12.02
CA ASN A 32 -15.14 -3.80 -12.34
C ASN A 32 -15.39 -5.08 -11.53
N ASP A 33 -14.85 -5.12 -10.31
CA ASP A 33 -15.00 -6.25 -9.38
C ASP A 33 -16.17 -5.99 -8.45
N TYR A 34 -17.25 -6.71 -8.66
CA TYR A 34 -18.47 -6.64 -7.87
C TYR A 34 -18.69 -7.90 -7.02
N ASN A 35 -17.63 -8.59 -6.67
CA ASN A 35 -17.73 -9.76 -5.79
C ASN A 35 -18.48 -9.38 -4.52
N PRO A 36 -19.45 -10.19 -4.09
CA PRO A 36 -20.31 -9.86 -2.94
C PRO A 36 -19.57 -9.63 -1.63
N LEU A 37 -18.34 -10.16 -1.47
CA LEU A 37 -17.54 -9.87 -0.29
C LEU A 37 -17.29 -8.35 -0.15
N HIS A 38 -17.18 -7.64 -1.26
CA HIS A 38 -16.91 -6.21 -1.30
C HIS A 38 -18.16 -5.35 -1.45
N THR A 39 -19.29 -5.94 -1.84
CA THR A 39 -20.48 -5.18 -2.25
C THR A 39 -21.74 -5.51 -1.47
N ASP A 40 -21.79 -6.63 -0.77
CA ASP A 40 -22.98 -7.12 -0.07
C ASP A 40 -22.65 -7.38 1.40
N GLU A 41 -23.16 -6.50 2.29
CA GLU A 41 -22.91 -6.62 3.72
C GLU A 41 -23.45 -7.93 4.31
N ALA A 42 -24.64 -8.36 3.87
CA ALA A 42 -25.23 -9.61 4.36
C ALA A 42 -24.35 -10.81 3.98
N PHE A 43 -23.80 -10.80 2.76
CA PHE A 43 -22.88 -11.85 2.33
C PHE A 43 -21.61 -11.86 3.19
N ALA A 44 -20.98 -10.69 3.39
CA ALA A 44 -19.78 -10.58 4.22
C ALA A 44 -20.03 -11.08 5.64
N LYS A 45 -21.14 -10.69 6.24
CA LYS A 45 -21.54 -11.15 7.58
C LYS A 45 -21.75 -12.67 7.63
N SER A 46 -22.32 -13.25 6.58
CA SER A 46 -22.49 -14.71 6.50
C SER A 46 -21.16 -15.46 6.45
N LYS A 47 -20.08 -14.79 6.09
CA LYS A 47 -18.73 -15.35 6.03
C LYS A 47 -17.90 -15.01 7.28
N GLY A 48 -18.50 -14.38 8.28
CA GLY A 48 -17.84 -14.09 9.55
C GLY A 48 -17.20 -12.71 9.65
N PHE A 49 -17.42 -11.83 8.67
CA PHE A 49 -16.91 -10.47 8.72
C PHE A 49 -17.96 -9.50 9.27
N PRO A 50 -17.56 -8.44 10.01
CA PRO A 50 -18.52 -7.49 10.56
C PRO A 50 -19.22 -6.62 9.50
N GLU A 51 -18.58 -6.45 8.34
CA GLU A 51 -19.08 -5.64 7.23
C GLU A 51 -18.36 -6.04 5.94
N ARG A 52 -18.65 -5.33 4.86
CA ARG A 52 -17.97 -5.58 3.56
C ARG A 52 -16.45 -5.40 3.73
N VAL A 53 -15.69 -6.33 3.17
CA VAL A 53 -14.23 -6.30 3.21
C VAL A 53 -13.71 -5.43 2.05
N MET A 54 -12.76 -4.56 2.34
CA MET A 54 -12.11 -3.72 1.33
C MET A 54 -11.40 -4.57 0.28
N TYR A 55 -11.37 -4.07 -0.94
CA TYR A 55 -10.53 -4.64 -2.00
C TYR A 55 -9.06 -4.60 -1.58
N GLY A 56 -8.43 -5.75 -1.43
CA GLY A 56 -7.03 -5.82 -0.99
C GLY A 56 -6.10 -5.01 -1.88
N ASN A 57 -6.36 -5.02 -3.19
CA ASN A 57 -5.53 -4.30 -4.16
C ASN A 57 -5.59 -2.77 -4.07
N ILE A 58 -6.46 -2.21 -3.24
CA ILE A 58 -6.38 -0.79 -2.89
C ILE A 58 -5.03 -0.48 -2.24
N LEU A 59 -4.49 -1.42 -1.44
CA LEU A 59 -3.16 -1.25 -0.84
C LEU A 59 -2.07 -1.12 -1.91
N ASN A 60 -2.20 -1.83 -3.03
CA ASN A 60 -1.28 -1.66 -4.16
C ASN A 60 -1.37 -0.26 -4.76
N GLY A 61 -2.55 0.34 -4.76
CA GLY A 61 -2.74 1.74 -5.16
C GLY A 61 -2.02 2.71 -4.22
N PHE A 62 -2.03 2.42 -2.93
CA PHE A 62 -1.29 3.23 -1.94
C PHE A 62 0.23 3.12 -2.18
N VAL A 63 0.73 1.94 -2.54
CA VAL A 63 2.15 1.78 -2.92
C VAL A 63 2.48 2.63 -4.14
N SER A 64 1.58 2.68 -5.12
CA SER A 64 1.76 3.54 -6.29
C SER A 64 1.92 5.02 -5.88
N HIS A 65 1.08 5.50 -4.97
CA HIS A 65 1.22 6.86 -4.43
C HIS A 65 2.54 7.03 -3.68
N PHE A 66 2.90 6.07 -2.83
CA PHE A 66 4.15 6.11 -2.07
C PHE A 66 5.34 6.31 -3.01
N VAL A 67 5.46 5.49 -4.04
CA VAL A 67 6.58 5.57 -4.99
C VAL A 67 6.51 6.84 -5.83
N GLY A 68 5.33 7.18 -6.35
CA GLY A 68 5.17 8.29 -7.27
C GLY A 68 5.20 9.66 -6.62
N MET A 69 4.75 9.76 -5.36
CA MET A 69 4.50 11.07 -4.74
C MET A 69 5.17 11.26 -3.38
N ALA A 70 5.43 10.20 -2.62
CA ALA A 70 6.01 10.34 -1.27
C ALA A 70 7.54 10.30 -1.25
N LEU A 71 8.17 9.70 -2.25
CA LEU A 71 9.61 9.71 -2.37
C LEU A 71 10.11 11.11 -2.75
N PRO A 72 11.35 11.48 -2.38
CA PRO A 72 11.88 12.80 -2.67
C PRO A 72 12.26 13.04 -4.14
N SER A 73 12.12 12.03 -5.00
CA SER A 73 12.37 12.15 -6.45
C SER A 73 11.15 11.66 -7.24
N ARG A 74 10.94 12.25 -8.41
CA ARG A 74 9.94 11.80 -9.39
C ARG A 74 10.53 10.91 -10.48
N ASP A 75 11.85 10.79 -10.53
CA ASP A 75 12.56 10.04 -11.56
C ASP A 75 12.69 8.56 -11.17
N VAL A 76 11.56 7.96 -10.77
CA VAL A 76 11.49 6.60 -10.26
C VAL A 76 10.35 5.86 -10.91
N MET A 77 10.49 4.53 -11.01
CA MET A 77 9.40 3.67 -11.46
C MET A 77 9.40 2.36 -10.71
N ILE A 78 8.22 1.80 -10.51
CA ILE A 78 8.06 0.48 -9.91
C ILE A 78 8.49 -0.58 -10.93
N GLN A 79 9.32 -1.52 -10.48
CA GLN A 79 9.74 -2.67 -11.28
C GLN A 79 9.02 -3.94 -10.84
N THR A 80 8.95 -4.18 -9.53
CA THR A 80 8.21 -5.31 -8.96
C THR A 80 7.54 -4.88 -7.66
N GLN A 81 6.45 -5.56 -7.34
CA GLN A 81 5.66 -5.24 -6.16
C GLN A 81 4.92 -6.50 -5.71
N ASP A 82 5.00 -6.80 -4.42
CA ASP A 82 4.23 -7.88 -3.84
C ASP A 82 3.61 -7.42 -2.52
N ILE A 83 2.41 -7.91 -2.22
CA ILE A 83 1.75 -7.69 -0.94
C ILE A 83 1.12 -9.00 -0.51
N GLN A 84 1.36 -9.36 0.76
CA GLN A 84 0.69 -10.46 1.42
C GLN A 84 -0.39 -9.89 2.33
N PHE A 85 -1.63 -10.27 2.08
CA PHE A 85 -2.78 -9.80 2.86
C PHE A 85 -2.95 -10.71 4.08
N ARG A 86 -2.97 -10.12 5.26
CA ARG A 86 -3.00 -10.89 6.52
C ARG A 86 -4.31 -10.75 7.27
N LYS A 87 -4.88 -9.55 7.28
CA LYS A 87 -6.14 -9.25 7.97
C LYS A 87 -7.00 -8.32 7.13
N PRO A 88 -8.34 -8.38 7.28
CA PRO A 88 -9.22 -7.53 6.50
C PRO A 88 -9.08 -6.05 6.88
N VAL A 89 -9.37 -5.21 5.91
CA VAL A 89 -9.48 -3.76 6.06
C VAL A 89 -10.89 -3.39 5.62
N TYR A 90 -11.43 -2.30 6.14
CA TYR A 90 -12.80 -1.88 5.92
C TYR A 90 -12.89 -0.44 5.44
N LEU A 91 -14.03 -0.11 4.86
CA LEU A 91 -14.35 1.27 4.48
C LEU A 91 -14.18 2.20 5.69
N ASN A 92 -13.60 3.35 5.47
CA ASN A 92 -13.26 4.37 6.47
C ASN A 92 -12.10 4.03 7.41
N ASP A 93 -11.46 2.89 7.23
CA ASP A 93 -10.24 2.61 7.98
C ASP A 93 -9.11 3.57 7.59
N THR A 94 -8.24 3.83 8.55
CA THR A 94 -7.00 4.57 8.33
C THR A 94 -5.85 3.57 8.29
N ILE A 95 -5.04 3.66 7.26
CA ILE A 95 -3.89 2.76 7.02
C ILE A 95 -2.59 3.55 7.14
N LEU A 96 -1.72 3.08 8.00
CA LEU A 96 -0.35 3.58 8.11
C LEU A 96 0.58 2.65 7.33
N LEU A 97 1.20 3.19 6.29
CA LEU A 97 2.25 2.48 5.55
C LEU A 97 3.60 2.87 6.12
N LYS A 98 4.38 1.87 6.53
CA LYS A 98 5.79 2.03 6.89
C LYS A 98 6.64 1.36 5.84
N ALA A 99 7.51 2.15 5.20
CA ALA A 99 8.43 1.67 4.18
C ALA A 99 9.86 1.89 4.65
N GLU A 100 10.66 0.84 4.61
CA GLU A 100 12.08 0.90 4.98
C GLU A 100 12.90 0.28 3.86
N ILE A 101 14.05 0.88 3.56
CA ILE A 101 14.99 0.30 2.60
C ILE A 101 15.49 -1.03 3.18
N GLU A 102 15.36 -2.09 2.39
CA GLU A 102 15.86 -3.41 2.72
C GLU A 102 17.18 -3.70 2.01
N THR A 103 17.24 -3.43 0.71
CA THR A 103 18.46 -3.60 -0.10
C THR A 103 18.59 -2.49 -1.13
N VAL A 104 19.83 -2.22 -1.52
CA VAL A 104 20.18 -1.23 -2.54
C VAL A 104 21.23 -1.84 -3.46
N SER A 105 21.10 -1.59 -4.75
CA SER A 105 22.15 -1.90 -5.73
C SER A 105 22.61 -0.62 -6.39
N ASP A 106 23.83 -0.20 -6.08
CA ASP A 106 24.42 0.99 -6.70
C ASP A 106 24.74 0.76 -8.18
N ALA A 107 25.11 -0.47 -8.52
CA ALA A 107 25.50 -0.80 -9.88
C ALA A 107 24.40 -0.58 -10.90
N VAL A 108 23.15 -0.91 -10.55
CA VAL A 108 21.98 -0.76 -11.44
C VAL A 108 20.98 0.25 -10.93
N GLU A 109 21.29 0.94 -9.84
CA GLU A 109 20.47 1.98 -9.22
C GLU A 109 19.05 1.48 -8.93
N ILE A 110 18.97 0.42 -8.12
CA ILE A 110 17.72 -0.19 -7.69
C ILE A 110 17.62 -0.11 -6.17
N ILE A 111 16.42 0.21 -5.66
CA ILE A 111 16.12 0.20 -4.24
C ILE A 111 14.96 -0.76 -3.99
N ASN A 112 15.10 -1.63 -2.99
CA ASN A 112 14.03 -2.49 -2.51
C ASN A 112 13.57 -1.99 -1.15
N TYR A 113 12.29 -1.70 -1.04
CA TYR A 113 11.66 -1.31 0.23
C TYR A 113 10.88 -2.49 0.79
N LYS A 114 10.99 -2.68 2.09
CA LYS A 114 10.09 -3.53 2.87
C LYS A 114 8.90 -2.70 3.29
N LEU A 115 7.69 -3.22 3.08
CA LEU A 115 6.44 -2.53 3.34
C LEU A 115 5.67 -3.21 4.46
N LYS A 116 5.13 -2.42 5.38
CA LYS A 116 4.18 -2.87 6.38
C LYS A 116 2.99 -1.94 6.41
N PHE A 117 1.80 -2.52 6.38
CA PHE A 117 0.54 -1.78 6.42
C PHE A 117 -0.14 -2.06 7.74
N TYR A 118 -0.48 -1.00 8.47
CA TYR A 118 -1.18 -1.10 9.74
C TYR A 118 -2.53 -0.43 9.66
N ARG A 119 -3.56 -1.09 10.17
CA ARG A 119 -4.83 -0.41 10.45
C ARG A 119 -4.66 0.32 11.77
N VAL A 120 -4.89 1.63 11.74
CA VAL A 120 -4.78 2.48 12.92
C VAL A 120 -5.97 2.20 13.84
N ALA A 121 -5.69 1.96 15.11
CA ALA A 121 -6.70 1.72 16.13
C ALA A 121 -6.35 2.52 17.40
N GLU A 122 -7.34 2.72 18.27
CA GLU A 122 -7.16 3.55 19.46
C GLU A 122 -6.07 3.04 20.41
N THR A 123 -6.03 1.73 20.63
CA THR A 123 -5.13 1.13 21.61
C THR A 123 -3.85 0.60 20.98
N LYS A 124 -3.95 -0.05 19.82
CA LYS A 124 -2.81 -0.68 19.16
C LYS A 124 -3.08 -0.82 17.67
N ASN A 125 -2.14 -0.39 16.85
CA ASN A 125 -2.20 -0.59 15.42
C ASN A 125 -2.11 -2.08 15.07
N VAL A 126 -2.85 -2.51 14.07
CA VAL A 126 -2.94 -3.91 13.66
C VAL A 126 -2.27 -4.09 12.32
N LEU A 127 -1.27 -4.97 12.23
CA LEU A 127 -0.63 -5.31 10.97
C LEU A 127 -1.64 -6.05 10.08
N VAL A 128 -2.01 -5.45 8.96
CA VAL A 128 -3.00 -6.01 8.03
C VAL A 128 -2.37 -6.59 6.76
N ALA A 129 -1.20 -6.11 6.39
CA ALA A 129 -0.49 -6.59 5.20
C ALA A 129 0.99 -6.26 5.30
N SER A 130 1.80 -6.99 4.54
CA SER A 130 3.24 -6.73 4.40
C SER A 130 3.68 -7.12 3.01
N GLY A 131 4.79 -6.55 2.55
CA GLY A 131 5.29 -6.87 1.22
C GLY A 131 6.55 -6.11 0.90
N HIS A 132 6.80 -5.98 -0.41
CA HIS A 132 8.00 -5.35 -0.95
C HIS A 132 7.66 -4.56 -2.19
N VAL A 133 8.43 -3.51 -2.44
CA VAL A 133 8.40 -2.81 -3.72
C VAL A 133 9.84 -2.55 -4.15
N GLN A 134 10.15 -2.87 -5.39
CA GLN A 134 11.43 -2.57 -6.01
C GLN A 134 11.23 -1.42 -6.98
N ILE A 135 12.07 -0.41 -6.85
CA ILE A 135 12.06 0.72 -7.77
C ILE A 135 13.39 0.83 -8.49
N GLY A 136 13.33 1.36 -9.71
CA GLY A 136 14.49 1.75 -10.49
C GLY A 136 14.45 3.24 -10.80
N ILE A 137 15.60 3.77 -11.18
CA ILE A 137 15.73 5.18 -11.52
C ILE A 137 15.50 5.38 -13.01
N LEU A 138 14.70 6.38 -13.34
CA LEU A 138 14.53 6.83 -14.73
C LEU A 138 15.75 7.64 -15.16
N LYS A 139 16.27 7.32 -16.31
CA LYS A 139 17.45 7.99 -16.90
C LYS A 139 17.07 8.88 -18.06
#